data_8904d00612bf8bd5189f3af16f0703f0
#
_entry.id   8904d00612bf8bd5189f3af16f0703f0
#
_cell.length_a   1.000
_cell.length_b   1.000
_cell.length_c   1.000
_cell.angle_alpha   90.00
_cell.angle_beta   90.00
_cell.angle_gamma   90.00
#
_symmetry.space_group_name_H-M   'P 1'
#
loop_
_entity.id
_entity.type
_entity.pdbx_description
1 polymer ?
#
loop_
_entity_poly.entity_id
_entity_poly.type
_entity_poly.pdbx_seq_one_letter_code
_entity_poly.pdbx_strand_id
1 'polypeptide(L)'
;MATWGGRLVATAALLPAPLVLAALATLAGCAGTQVDRAMGVRADVGRLPAVAEVSVAGPSADRGAQVAVTVRPGAGVGEVVRVARGVAEAGGDGGWSTYRLELREADHPEDLLVGDEAFATGGARSAVEAFRRTSDALLGPLTWTVAPGSTTVAVDAGGGLAHDVQEAARTAYGDRTTTWRFVAGAGTVLVDGRVGPAEQELVERVQRSVASPALPVPADHWWLEARDDHVLLDLEVALPGAPVAGADLVPERYADAVGRLAGTALDAVRGGRPRLAVPLWLRLREGADVFAWWRSDRPPVPGRDPLGRGWDRWLHHLTAS
;
A
#
# COMPACT_ATOMS: atom_id res chain seq x y z
N MET A 1 37.52 52.12 16.45
CA MET A 1 36.81 53.35 16.20
C MET A 1 36.28 53.32 14.79
N ALA A 2 34.99 53.26 14.62
CA ALA A 2 34.13 53.82 13.60
C ALA A 2 32.89 52.91 13.47
N THR A 3 31.84 53.32 14.13
CA THR A 3 30.47 52.81 14.06
C THR A 3 29.82 53.33 12.79
N TRP A 4 29.25 52.43 12.00
CA TRP A 4 28.30 52.79 10.95
C TRP A 4 26.95 52.08 11.21
N GLY A 5 26.01 52.87 11.73
CA GLY A 5 24.62 52.51 11.87
C GLY A 5 23.88 52.83 10.56
N GLY A 6 23.42 51.79 9.89
CA GLY A 6 22.50 51.90 8.75
C GLY A 6 21.07 51.62 9.22
N ARG A 7 20.25 52.66 9.32
CA ARG A 7 18.80 52.54 9.50
C ARG A 7 18.17 52.09 8.19
N LEU A 8 17.63 50.87 8.17
CA LEU A 8 16.69 50.41 7.15
C LEU A 8 15.29 51.01 7.45
N VAL A 9 14.89 51.98 6.63
CA VAL A 9 13.53 52.51 6.60
C VAL A 9 12.67 51.48 5.82
N ALA A 10 11.85 50.73 6.54
CA ALA A 10 10.83 49.86 5.95
C ALA A 10 9.68 50.75 5.44
N THR A 11 9.63 50.95 4.14
CA THR A 11 8.45 51.53 3.47
C THR A 11 7.39 50.44 3.36
N ALA A 12 6.43 50.46 4.27
CA ALA A 12 5.21 49.65 4.17
C ALA A 12 4.36 50.24 3.01
N ALA A 13 4.35 49.56 1.89
CA ALA A 13 3.42 49.83 0.81
C ALA A 13 2.01 49.39 1.26
N LEU A 14 1.18 50.38 1.60
CA LEU A 14 -0.25 50.20 1.83
C LEU A 14 -0.90 49.81 0.50
N LEU A 15 -1.19 48.52 0.32
CA LEU A 15 -2.06 48.04 -0.75
C LEU A 15 -3.48 48.61 -0.52
N PRO A 16 -4.17 49.11 -1.55
CA PRO A 16 -5.49 49.69 -1.39
C PRO A 16 -6.51 48.63 -0.94
N ALA A 17 -7.20 48.93 0.15
CA ALA A 17 -8.20 48.09 0.80
C ALA A 17 -9.26 47.43 -0.13
N PRO A 18 -9.67 48.01 -1.27
CA PRO A 18 -10.65 47.40 -2.16
C PRO A 18 -10.15 46.11 -2.88
N LEU A 19 -8.83 45.98 -3.12
CA LEU A 19 -8.27 44.77 -3.77
C LEU A 19 -8.28 43.55 -2.83
N VAL A 20 -8.12 43.76 -1.54
CA VAL A 20 -8.16 42.66 -0.55
C VAL A 20 -9.60 42.16 -0.35
N LEU A 21 -10.60 43.05 -0.36
CA LEU A 21 -12.01 42.68 -0.26
C LEU A 21 -12.50 41.92 -1.50
N ALA A 22 -12.04 42.31 -2.70
CA ALA A 22 -12.39 41.59 -3.94
C ALA A 22 -11.80 40.18 -3.99
N ALA A 23 -10.56 39.99 -3.50
CA ALA A 23 -9.93 38.67 -3.41
C ALA A 23 -10.62 37.75 -2.38
N LEU A 24 -11.05 38.31 -1.24
CA LEU A 24 -11.81 37.57 -0.24
C LEU A 24 -13.24 37.19 -0.72
N ALA A 25 -13.88 38.08 -1.47
CA ALA A 25 -15.21 37.80 -2.04
C ALA A 25 -15.17 36.74 -3.15
N THR A 26 -14.12 36.66 -3.96
CA THR A 26 -13.93 35.61 -4.97
C THR A 26 -13.63 34.26 -4.34
N LEU A 27 -12.85 34.20 -3.27
CA LEU A 27 -12.57 32.96 -2.54
C LEU A 27 -13.83 32.43 -1.83
N ALA A 28 -14.63 33.29 -1.23
CA ALA A 28 -15.91 32.93 -0.60
C ALA A 28 -16.96 32.47 -1.64
N GLY A 29 -17.00 33.11 -2.81
CA GLY A 29 -17.88 32.69 -3.90
C GLY A 29 -17.55 31.34 -4.49
N CYS A 30 -16.27 31.01 -4.65
CA CYS A 30 -15.84 29.68 -5.13
C CYS A 30 -16.14 28.56 -4.12
N ALA A 31 -15.98 28.82 -2.82
CA ALA A 31 -16.28 27.83 -1.78
C ALA A 31 -17.80 27.54 -1.72
N GLY A 32 -18.66 28.55 -1.80
CA GLY A 32 -20.11 28.38 -1.83
C GLY A 32 -20.59 27.52 -3.00
N THR A 33 -20.09 27.78 -4.20
CA THR A 33 -20.45 26.99 -5.41
C THR A 33 -20.00 25.54 -5.35
N GLN A 34 -18.89 25.21 -4.69
CA GLN A 34 -18.43 23.83 -4.53
C GLN A 34 -19.30 23.06 -3.52
N VAL A 35 -19.71 23.71 -2.44
CA VAL A 35 -20.63 23.10 -1.45
C VAL A 35 -21.98 22.82 -2.10
N ASP A 36 -22.53 23.75 -2.88
CA ASP A 36 -23.82 23.56 -3.57
C ASP A 36 -23.75 22.41 -4.58
N ARG A 37 -22.63 22.29 -5.33
CA ARG A 37 -22.37 21.17 -6.25
C ARG A 37 -22.30 19.84 -5.50
N ALA A 38 -21.55 19.78 -4.41
CA ALA A 38 -21.45 18.57 -3.59
C ALA A 38 -22.82 18.13 -3.02
N MET A 39 -23.65 19.08 -2.61
CA MET A 39 -25.04 18.81 -2.18
C MET A 39 -25.89 18.29 -3.34
N GLY A 40 -25.75 18.84 -4.54
CA GLY A 40 -26.44 18.37 -5.74
C GLY A 40 -26.06 16.92 -6.04
N VAL A 41 -24.77 16.60 -6.16
CA VAL A 41 -24.27 15.25 -6.38
C VAL A 41 -24.77 14.29 -5.31
N ARG A 42 -24.73 14.68 -4.03
CA ARG A 42 -25.25 13.89 -2.92
C ARG A 42 -26.74 13.57 -3.08
N ALA A 43 -27.54 14.57 -3.46
CA ALA A 43 -28.97 14.40 -3.66
C ALA A 43 -29.28 13.45 -4.81
N ASP A 44 -28.56 13.55 -5.93
CA ASP A 44 -28.79 12.73 -7.12
C ASP A 44 -28.36 11.27 -6.89
N VAL A 45 -27.17 11.06 -6.32
CA VAL A 45 -26.70 9.71 -5.96
C VAL A 45 -27.58 9.07 -4.88
N GLY A 46 -28.04 9.84 -3.89
CA GLY A 46 -28.91 9.35 -2.81
C GLY A 46 -30.26 8.87 -3.27
N ARG A 47 -30.73 9.24 -4.47
CA ARG A 47 -31.99 8.75 -5.06
C ARG A 47 -31.86 7.40 -5.75
N LEU A 48 -30.63 6.90 -5.97
CA LEU A 48 -30.42 5.61 -6.63
C LEU A 48 -30.95 4.46 -5.76
N PRO A 49 -31.71 3.50 -6.31
CA PRO A 49 -32.43 2.50 -5.51
C PRO A 49 -31.54 1.64 -4.61
N ALA A 50 -30.33 1.36 -5.04
CA ALA A 50 -29.39 0.52 -4.29
C ALA A 50 -28.57 1.29 -3.23
N VAL A 51 -28.72 2.61 -3.12
CA VAL A 51 -27.97 3.43 -2.18
C VAL A 51 -28.65 3.41 -0.81
N ALA A 52 -27.91 3.02 0.23
CA ALA A 52 -28.34 3.13 1.62
C ALA A 52 -27.89 4.47 2.22
N GLU A 53 -26.64 4.86 1.95
CA GLU A 53 -26.05 6.10 2.47
C GLU A 53 -25.08 6.68 1.43
N VAL A 54 -24.96 8.01 1.40
CA VAL A 54 -24.00 8.71 0.56
C VAL A 54 -23.38 9.90 1.30
N SER A 55 -22.06 10.01 1.21
CA SER A 55 -21.28 11.15 1.68
C SER A 55 -20.48 11.72 0.51
N VAL A 56 -20.50 13.04 0.36
CA VAL A 56 -19.82 13.73 -0.74
C VAL A 56 -18.98 14.86 -0.18
N ALA A 57 -17.70 14.88 -0.54
CA ALA A 57 -16.80 15.99 -0.31
C ALA A 57 -16.38 16.57 -1.67
N GLY A 58 -16.63 17.87 -1.86
CA GLY A 58 -16.17 18.59 -3.05
C GLY A 58 -14.64 18.65 -3.13
N PRO A 59 -14.10 18.98 -4.33
CA PRO A 59 -12.66 19.13 -4.49
C PRO A 59 -12.12 20.29 -3.63
N SER A 60 -10.91 20.11 -3.10
CA SER A 60 -10.14 21.12 -2.39
C SER A 60 -8.84 21.43 -3.14
N ALA A 61 -8.04 22.37 -2.66
CA ALA A 61 -6.80 22.79 -3.32
C ALA A 61 -5.78 21.63 -3.48
N ASP A 62 -5.84 20.65 -2.59
CA ASP A 62 -4.90 19.52 -2.47
C ASP A 62 -5.52 18.14 -2.76
N ARG A 63 -6.84 18.07 -2.93
CA ARG A 63 -7.58 16.80 -3.14
C ARG A 63 -8.71 16.95 -4.14
N GLY A 64 -8.87 15.93 -5.00
CA GLY A 64 -10.04 15.79 -5.85
C GLY A 64 -11.32 15.55 -5.04
N ALA A 65 -12.47 15.61 -5.72
CA ALA A 65 -13.74 15.28 -5.09
C ALA A 65 -13.75 13.82 -4.59
N GLN A 66 -14.49 13.57 -3.51
CA GLN A 66 -14.67 12.24 -2.93
C GLN A 66 -16.17 11.94 -2.79
N VAL A 67 -16.56 10.75 -3.24
CA VAL A 67 -17.93 10.24 -3.13
C VAL A 67 -17.87 8.87 -2.45
N ALA A 68 -18.35 8.79 -1.22
CA ALA A 68 -18.46 7.52 -0.51
C ALA A 68 -19.92 7.08 -0.48
N VAL A 69 -20.17 5.86 -0.94
CA VAL A 69 -21.52 5.28 -1.05
C VAL A 69 -21.56 3.94 -0.31
N THR A 70 -22.51 3.80 0.60
CA THR A 70 -22.89 2.51 1.17
C THR A 70 -24.04 1.94 0.37
N VAL A 71 -23.85 0.76 -0.19
CA VAL A 71 -24.86 0.04 -0.97
C VAL A 71 -25.71 -0.82 -0.03
N ARG A 72 -27.00 -0.94 -0.32
CA ARG A 72 -27.94 -1.74 0.47
C ARG A 72 -27.56 -3.22 0.45
N PRO A 73 -27.83 -3.95 1.54
CA PRO A 73 -27.67 -5.39 1.59
C PRO A 73 -28.39 -6.08 0.45
N GLY A 74 -27.76 -7.08 -0.15
CA GLY A 74 -28.35 -7.87 -1.23
C GLY A 74 -28.51 -7.16 -2.58
N ALA A 75 -28.00 -5.94 -2.75
CA ALA A 75 -27.98 -5.28 -4.05
C ALA A 75 -27.21 -6.13 -5.08
N GLY A 76 -27.78 -6.36 -6.24
CA GLY A 76 -27.12 -7.14 -7.31
C GLY A 76 -25.91 -6.39 -7.93
N VAL A 77 -24.98 -7.13 -8.55
CA VAL A 77 -23.83 -6.53 -9.28
C VAL A 77 -24.26 -5.42 -10.25
N GLY A 78 -25.35 -5.66 -11.01
CA GLY A 78 -25.89 -4.67 -11.93
C GLY A 78 -26.39 -3.39 -11.26
N GLU A 79 -26.79 -3.47 -10.00
CA GLU A 79 -27.24 -2.32 -9.21
C GLU A 79 -26.05 -1.51 -8.71
N VAL A 80 -24.99 -2.18 -8.21
CA VAL A 80 -23.74 -1.53 -7.82
C VAL A 80 -23.09 -0.81 -9.01
N VAL A 81 -23.08 -1.45 -10.18
CA VAL A 81 -22.60 -0.83 -11.43
C VAL A 81 -23.44 0.39 -11.82
N ARG A 82 -24.77 0.35 -11.63
CA ARG A 82 -25.61 1.53 -11.85
C ARG A 82 -25.30 2.66 -10.86
N VAL A 83 -25.01 2.32 -9.61
CA VAL A 83 -24.58 3.33 -8.62
C VAL A 83 -23.27 3.99 -9.07
N ALA A 84 -22.25 3.20 -9.46
CA ALA A 84 -21.00 3.75 -9.95
C ALA A 84 -21.19 4.69 -11.15
N ARG A 85 -22.03 4.31 -12.13
CA ARG A 85 -22.37 5.16 -13.27
C ARG A 85 -23.14 6.41 -12.87
N GLY A 86 -24.12 6.30 -11.98
CA GLY A 86 -24.86 7.44 -11.48
C GLY A 86 -23.97 8.43 -10.73
N VAL A 87 -22.93 7.97 -10.04
CA VAL A 87 -21.90 8.85 -9.46
C VAL A 87 -21.11 9.56 -10.56
N ALA A 88 -20.73 8.87 -11.64
CA ALA A 88 -20.02 9.47 -12.76
C ALA A 88 -20.85 10.55 -13.46
N GLU A 89 -22.14 10.27 -13.71
CA GLU A 89 -23.08 11.22 -14.30
C GLU A 89 -23.27 12.46 -13.39
N ALA A 90 -23.59 12.24 -12.10
CA ALA A 90 -23.77 13.34 -11.15
C ALA A 90 -22.48 14.14 -10.93
N GLY A 91 -21.31 13.51 -10.92
CA GLY A 91 -20.02 14.18 -10.83
C GLY A 91 -19.73 15.05 -12.06
N GLY A 92 -20.01 14.53 -13.25
CA GLY A 92 -19.91 15.26 -14.52
C GLY A 92 -20.84 16.47 -14.59
N ASP A 93 -22.10 16.31 -14.18
CA ASP A 93 -23.07 17.41 -14.08
C ASP A 93 -22.65 18.45 -13.02
N GLY A 94 -22.00 17.99 -11.95
CA GLY A 94 -21.36 18.83 -10.94
C GLY A 94 -20.10 19.54 -11.42
N GLY A 95 -19.63 19.26 -12.65
CA GLY A 95 -18.44 19.85 -13.26
C GLY A 95 -17.13 19.32 -12.70
N TRP A 96 -17.11 18.09 -12.15
CA TRP A 96 -15.91 17.45 -11.65
C TRP A 96 -15.25 16.62 -12.76
N SER A 97 -14.02 16.96 -13.09
CA SER A 97 -13.21 16.20 -14.05
C SER A 97 -12.52 14.99 -13.45
N THR A 98 -12.37 14.97 -12.12
CA THR A 98 -11.77 13.87 -11.37
C THR A 98 -12.45 13.71 -10.02
N TYR A 99 -12.67 12.48 -9.62
CA TYR A 99 -13.19 12.14 -8.30
C TYR A 99 -12.68 10.76 -7.86
N ARG A 100 -12.72 10.52 -6.56
CA ARG A 100 -12.52 9.22 -5.95
C ARG A 100 -13.89 8.67 -5.52
N LEU A 101 -14.24 7.50 -6.03
CA LEU A 101 -15.44 6.76 -5.62
C LEU A 101 -15.03 5.69 -4.60
N GLU A 102 -15.71 5.66 -3.47
CA GLU A 102 -15.61 4.62 -2.46
C GLU A 102 -16.95 3.92 -2.33
N LEU A 103 -16.97 2.62 -2.59
CA LEU A 103 -18.15 1.78 -2.47
C LEU A 103 -17.97 0.80 -1.31
N ARG A 104 -18.94 0.73 -0.43
CA ARG A 104 -19.04 -0.24 0.66
C ARG A 104 -20.35 -0.98 0.55
N GLU A 105 -20.38 -2.24 0.95
CA GLU A 105 -21.61 -3.00 1.11
C GLU A 105 -22.01 -2.97 2.59
N ALA A 106 -23.30 -2.83 2.88
CA ALA A 106 -23.75 -2.70 4.27
C ALA A 106 -23.57 -3.97 5.09
N ASP A 107 -23.51 -5.13 4.42
CA ASP A 107 -23.22 -6.47 4.99
C ASP A 107 -21.72 -6.71 5.23
N HIS A 108 -20.85 -5.98 4.51
CA HIS A 108 -19.39 -6.02 4.64
C HIS A 108 -18.83 -4.59 4.81
N PRO A 109 -19.14 -3.91 5.93
CA PRO A 109 -18.85 -2.48 6.09
C PRO A 109 -17.35 -2.15 6.18
N GLU A 110 -16.52 -3.12 6.52
CA GLU A 110 -15.05 -3.01 6.56
C GLU A 110 -14.43 -3.12 5.17
N ASP A 111 -15.11 -3.73 4.19
CA ASP A 111 -14.60 -3.91 2.85
C ASP A 111 -14.88 -2.68 1.98
N LEU A 112 -13.88 -2.31 1.18
CA LEU A 112 -13.88 -1.07 0.41
C LEU A 112 -13.47 -1.31 -1.03
N LEU A 113 -14.37 -0.99 -1.97
CA LEU A 113 -14.05 -0.90 -3.39
C LEU A 113 -13.84 0.58 -3.76
N VAL A 114 -12.66 0.89 -4.26
CA VAL A 114 -12.23 2.23 -4.64
C VAL A 114 -12.04 2.31 -6.15
N GLY A 115 -12.58 3.35 -6.77
CA GLY A 115 -12.42 3.61 -8.19
C GLY A 115 -12.43 5.09 -8.52
N ASP A 116 -12.34 5.38 -9.80
CA ASP A 116 -12.42 6.71 -10.38
C ASP A 116 -13.47 6.75 -11.51
N GLU A 117 -13.49 7.80 -12.29
CA GLU A 117 -14.37 7.94 -13.44
C GLU A 117 -14.15 6.81 -14.48
N ALA A 118 -12.91 6.43 -14.74
CA ALA A 118 -12.58 5.37 -15.70
C ALA A 118 -13.12 4.02 -15.22
N PHE A 119 -13.05 3.72 -13.93
CA PHE A 119 -13.69 2.56 -13.32
C PHE A 119 -15.20 2.56 -13.57
N ALA A 120 -15.87 3.67 -13.27
CA ALA A 120 -17.32 3.78 -13.37
C ALA A 120 -17.84 3.58 -14.82
N THR A 121 -17.08 4.02 -15.82
CA THR A 121 -17.48 3.99 -17.22
C THR A 121 -17.06 2.72 -17.98
N GLY A 122 -16.00 2.04 -17.57
CA GLY A 122 -15.41 0.96 -18.37
C GLY A 122 -15.27 -0.42 -17.69
N GLY A 123 -14.90 -0.46 -16.41
CA GLY A 123 -14.46 -1.69 -15.74
C GLY A 123 -15.34 -2.19 -14.58
N ALA A 124 -16.37 -1.43 -14.21
CA ALA A 124 -17.07 -1.62 -12.93
C ALA A 124 -17.65 -3.03 -12.73
N ARG A 125 -18.23 -3.67 -13.76
CA ARG A 125 -18.88 -4.97 -13.59
C ARG A 125 -17.90 -6.06 -13.16
N SER A 126 -16.82 -6.25 -13.91
CA SER A 126 -15.82 -7.29 -13.61
C SER A 126 -15.12 -7.04 -12.28
N ALA A 127 -14.84 -5.77 -11.96
CA ALA A 127 -14.23 -5.41 -10.69
C ALA A 127 -15.18 -5.66 -9.51
N VAL A 128 -16.47 -5.31 -9.61
CA VAL A 128 -17.48 -5.59 -8.56
C VAL A 128 -17.67 -7.10 -8.37
N GLU A 129 -17.74 -7.87 -9.46
CA GLU A 129 -17.86 -9.33 -9.39
C GLU A 129 -16.62 -9.98 -8.73
N ALA A 130 -15.43 -9.48 -9.04
CA ALA A 130 -14.20 -9.97 -8.45
C ALA A 130 -14.07 -9.55 -6.98
N PHE A 131 -14.36 -8.29 -6.67
CA PHE A 131 -14.38 -7.75 -5.31
C PHE A 131 -15.26 -8.59 -4.39
N ARG A 132 -16.53 -8.80 -4.74
CA ARG A 132 -17.47 -9.59 -3.93
C ARG A 132 -16.99 -11.01 -3.69
N ARG A 133 -16.60 -11.70 -4.77
CA ARG A 133 -16.11 -13.08 -4.67
C ARG A 133 -14.90 -13.20 -3.75
N THR A 134 -14.07 -12.17 -3.71
CA THR A 134 -12.89 -12.13 -2.87
C THR A 134 -13.25 -11.74 -1.44
N SER A 135 -14.12 -10.73 -1.25
CA SER A 135 -14.66 -10.33 0.05
C SER A 135 -15.33 -11.49 0.79
N ASP A 136 -16.17 -12.27 0.10
CA ASP A 136 -16.83 -13.45 0.66
C ASP A 136 -15.87 -14.57 1.09
N ALA A 137 -14.66 -14.62 0.52
CA ALA A 137 -13.70 -15.68 0.77
C ALA A 137 -12.64 -15.34 1.81
N LEU A 138 -12.27 -14.06 1.96
CA LEU A 138 -11.22 -13.63 2.87
C LEU A 138 -11.76 -13.42 4.29
N LEU A 139 -10.87 -13.57 5.28
CA LEU A 139 -11.19 -13.30 6.69
C LEU A 139 -10.89 -11.84 7.07
N GLY A 140 -9.88 -11.26 6.42
CA GLY A 140 -9.45 -9.91 6.72
C GLY A 140 -10.16 -8.86 5.89
N PRO A 141 -10.34 -7.63 6.42
CA PRO A 141 -10.88 -6.50 5.69
C PRO A 141 -10.15 -6.25 4.36
N LEU A 142 -10.92 -6.00 3.32
CA LEU A 142 -10.46 -5.88 1.95
C LEU A 142 -10.57 -4.43 1.45
N THR A 143 -9.46 -3.85 0.96
CA THR A 143 -9.49 -2.63 0.16
C THR A 143 -9.06 -2.94 -1.27
N TRP A 144 -10.00 -2.80 -2.19
CA TRP A 144 -9.81 -3.05 -3.61
C TRP A 144 -9.78 -1.74 -4.38
N THR A 145 -8.63 -1.34 -4.89
CA THR A 145 -8.47 -0.08 -5.62
C THR A 145 -8.26 -0.35 -7.11
N VAL A 146 -9.12 0.19 -7.94
CA VAL A 146 -9.02 0.16 -9.39
C VAL A 146 -8.62 1.54 -9.89
N ALA A 147 -7.48 1.62 -10.55
CA ALA A 147 -6.95 2.82 -11.18
C ALA A 147 -6.64 2.54 -12.67
N PRO A 148 -6.48 3.57 -13.52
CA PRO A 148 -6.10 3.37 -14.91
C PRO A 148 -4.83 2.53 -15.04
N GLY A 149 -4.95 1.34 -15.63
CA GLY A 149 -3.83 0.42 -15.88
C GLY A 149 -3.27 -0.31 -14.66
N SER A 150 -3.91 -0.22 -13.48
CA SER A 150 -3.49 -0.96 -12.30
C SER A 150 -4.65 -1.29 -11.36
N THR A 151 -4.53 -2.41 -10.66
CA THR A 151 -5.42 -2.80 -9.56
C THR A 151 -4.60 -3.16 -8.34
N THR A 152 -4.94 -2.60 -7.20
CA THR A 152 -4.33 -2.97 -5.92
C THR A 152 -5.38 -3.63 -5.02
N VAL A 153 -5.07 -4.80 -4.50
CA VAL A 153 -5.91 -5.55 -3.56
C VAL A 153 -5.17 -5.62 -2.23
N ALA A 154 -5.58 -4.82 -1.27
CA ALA A 154 -5.00 -4.78 0.06
C ALA A 154 -5.90 -5.51 1.05
N VAL A 155 -5.32 -6.45 1.81
CA VAL A 155 -6.00 -7.28 2.81
C VAL A 155 -5.34 -7.07 4.16
N ASP A 156 -6.10 -6.70 5.16
CA ASP A 156 -5.65 -6.71 6.55
C ASP A 156 -5.92 -8.11 7.14
N ALA A 157 -4.98 -9.00 6.87
CA ALA A 157 -5.14 -10.43 7.19
C ALA A 157 -5.05 -10.74 8.68
N GLY A 158 -4.59 -9.80 9.52
CA GLY A 158 -4.48 -10.02 10.96
C GLY A 158 -3.75 -11.32 11.30
N GLY A 159 -4.43 -12.25 11.98
CA GLY A 159 -3.95 -13.60 12.28
C GLY A 159 -4.21 -14.62 11.19
N GLY A 160 -4.91 -14.27 10.11
CA GLY A 160 -5.39 -15.17 9.05
C GLY A 160 -4.54 -15.21 7.79
N LEU A 161 -3.30 -14.70 7.79
CA LEU A 161 -2.48 -14.54 6.58
C LEU A 161 -2.45 -15.78 5.67
N ALA A 162 -2.16 -16.95 6.23
CA ALA A 162 -2.07 -18.18 5.42
C ALA A 162 -3.41 -18.54 4.76
N HIS A 163 -4.53 -18.33 5.47
CA HIS A 163 -5.87 -18.53 4.94
C HIS A 163 -6.16 -17.52 3.81
N ASP A 164 -5.95 -16.24 4.04
CA ASP A 164 -6.27 -15.20 3.07
C ASP A 164 -5.43 -15.30 1.80
N VAL A 165 -4.14 -15.64 1.92
CA VAL A 165 -3.29 -15.93 0.76
C VAL A 165 -3.78 -17.19 0.00
N GLN A 166 -4.22 -18.23 0.72
CA GLN A 166 -4.79 -19.44 0.11
C GLN A 166 -6.09 -19.13 -0.64
N GLU A 167 -7.01 -18.36 -0.04
CA GLU A 167 -8.26 -17.99 -0.69
C GLU A 167 -8.01 -17.05 -1.88
N ALA A 168 -7.09 -16.08 -1.76
CA ALA A 168 -6.67 -15.27 -2.90
C ALA A 168 -6.14 -16.12 -4.07
N ALA A 169 -5.37 -17.18 -3.78
CA ALA A 169 -4.92 -18.11 -4.80
C ALA A 169 -6.08 -18.88 -5.46
N ARG A 170 -7.13 -19.23 -4.71
CA ARG A 170 -8.34 -19.90 -5.22
C ARG A 170 -9.22 -19.00 -6.07
N THR A 171 -9.30 -17.70 -5.75
CA THR A 171 -10.09 -16.75 -6.55
C THR A 171 -9.58 -16.64 -7.98
N ALA A 172 -8.33 -17.00 -8.19
CA ALA A 172 -7.65 -16.95 -9.48
C ALA A 172 -7.68 -15.55 -10.13
N TYR A 173 -7.88 -14.50 -9.33
CA TYR A 173 -7.89 -13.12 -9.79
C TYR A 173 -6.48 -12.56 -9.86
N GLY A 174 -6.25 -11.74 -10.86
CA GLY A 174 -5.03 -10.97 -11.06
C GLY A 174 -4.41 -11.20 -12.45
N ASP A 175 -3.80 -10.16 -12.92
CA ASP A 175 -2.98 -10.09 -14.13
C ASP A 175 -1.73 -9.26 -13.83
N ARG A 176 -0.92 -8.96 -14.85
CA ARG A 176 0.32 -8.20 -14.69
C ARG A 176 0.13 -6.78 -14.15
N THR A 177 -1.09 -6.27 -14.10
CA THR A 177 -1.43 -4.94 -13.60
C THR A 177 -1.97 -4.99 -12.15
N THR A 178 -2.08 -6.18 -11.59
CA THR A 178 -2.62 -6.40 -10.26
C THR A 178 -1.48 -6.51 -9.24
N THR A 179 -1.62 -5.85 -8.10
CA THR A 179 -0.75 -6.04 -6.94
C THR A 179 -1.59 -6.42 -5.73
N TRP A 180 -1.31 -7.59 -5.16
CA TRP A 180 -1.85 -8.02 -3.88
C TRP A 180 -0.94 -7.57 -2.74
N ARG A 181 -1.54 -7.05 -1.68
CA ARG A 181 -0.85 -6.69 -0.44
C ARG A 181 -1.59 -7.28 0.74
N PHE A 182 -0.94 -8.17 1.48
CA PHE A 182 -1.45 -8.72 2.73
C PHE A 182 -0.65 -8.14 3.88
N VAL A 183 -1.33 -7.67 4.93
CA VAL A 183 -0.73 -7.18 6.16
C VAL A 183 -1.18 -8.05 7.31
N ALA A 184 -0.26 -8.61 8.08
CA ALA A 184 -0.55 -9.53 9.16
C ALA A 184 0.41 -9.33 10.33
N GLY A 185 0.04 -8.52 11.31
CA GLY A 185 0.88 -8.23 12.46
C GLY A 185 2.26 -7.70 12.04
N ALA A 186 3.31 -8.48 12.30
CA ALA A 186 4.69 -8.14 11.92
C ALA A 186 5.01 -8.42 10.44
N GLY A 187 4.12 -9.05 9.68
CA GLY A 187 4.39 -9.46 8.30
C GLY A 187 3.65 -8.62 7.26
N THR A 188 4.32 -8.30 6.16
CA THR A 188 3.70 -7.74 4.96
C THR A 188 4.11 -8.57 3.74
N VAL A 189 3.14 -8.97 2.93
CA VAL A 189 3.37 -9.70 1.68
C VAL A 189 2.87 -8.89 0.51
N LEU A 190 3.70 -8.72 -0.51
CA LEU A 190 3.33 -8.16 -1.80
C LEU A 190 3.50 -9.23 -2.88
N VAL A 191 2.49 -9.38 -3.73
CA VAL A 191 2.53 -10.27 -4.91
C VAL A 191 2.07 -9.47 -6.11
N ASP A 192 2.93 -9.36 -7.12
CA ASP A 192 2.53 -8.80 -8.41
C ASP A 192 1.87 -9.90 -9.26
N GLY A 193 0.80 -9.52 -9.94
CA GLY A 193 0.04 -10.45 -10.73
C GLY A 193 -0.96 -11.28 -9.93
N ARG A 194 -1.06 -12.55 -10.29
CA ARG A 194 -1.97 -13.50 -9.66
C ARG A 194 -1.27 -14.24 -8.53
N VAL A 195 -1.91 -14.30 -7.37
CA VAL A 195 -1.48 -15.21 -6.31
C VAL A 195 -1.71 -16.65 -6.78
N GLY A 196 -0.66 -17.46 -6.75
CA GLY A 196 -0.71 -18.87 -7.15
C GLY A 196 -0.22 -19.80 -6.04
N PRO A 197 -0.22 -21.12 -6.29
CA PRO A 197 0.27 -22.08 -5.29
C PRO A 197 1.75 -21.90 -4.91
N ALA A 198 2.57 -21.33 -5.82
CA ALA A 198 3.98 -21.09 -5.55
C ALA A 198 4.17 -19.93 -4.55
N GLU A 199 3.42 -18.84 -4.72
CA GLU A 199 3.42 -17.70 -3.82
C GLU A 199 2.84 -18.09 -2.46
N GLN A 200 1.74 -18.87 -2.43
CA GLN A 200 1.18 -19.40 -1.19
C GLN A 200 2.22 -20.21 -0.41
N GLU A 201 2.86 -21.19 -1.05
CA GLU A 201 3.88 -22.04 -0.42
C GLU A 201 5.08 -21.20 0.08
N LEU A 202 5.49 -20.18 -0.68
CA LEU A 202 6.55 -19.25 -0.29
C LEU A 202 6.17 -18.47 0.98
N VAL A 203 4.97 -17.88 1.01
CA VAL A 203 4.47 -17.12 2.17
C VAL A 203 4.42 -17.99 3.42
N GLU A 204 3.87 -19.20 3.32
CA GLU A 204 3.79 -20.13 4.45
C GLU A 204 5.18 -20.53 4.97
N ARG A 205 6.16 -20.74 4.09
CA ARG A 205 7.54 -21.06 4.51
C ARG A 205 8.20 -19.86 5.21
N VAL A 206 8.12 -18.68 4.59
CA VAL A 206 8.70 -17.49 5.17
C VAL A 206 8.09 -17.21 6.54
N GLN A 207 6.77 -17.18 6.66
CA GLN A 207 6.09 -16.94 7.93
C GLN A 207 6.53 -17.92 9.02
N ARG A 208 6.60 -19.23 8.72
CA ARG A 208 7.05 -20.27 9.69
C ARG A 208 8.51 -20.11 10.07
N SER A 209 9.33 -19.64 9.15
CA SER A 209 10.78 -19.55 9.35
C SER A 209 11.19 -18.32 10.13
N VAL A 210 10.74 -17.12 9.72
CA VAL A 210 11.23 -15.86 10.29
C VAL A 210 10.50 -15.43 11.57
N ALA A 211 9.26 -15.89 11.76
CA ALA A 211 8.46 -15.64 12.96
C ALA A 211 8.59 -16.72 14.02
N SER A 212 9.53 -17.66 13.86
CA SER A 212 9.69 -18.77 14.79
C SER A 212 10.23 -18.32 16.16
N PRO A 213 9.55 -18.63 17.27
CA PRO A 213 10.03 -18.32 18.60
C PRO A 213 11.29 -19.12 18.98
N ALA A 214 11.66 -20.13 18.19
CA ALA A 214 12.88 -20.91 18.37
C ALA A 214 14.15 -20.18 17.88
N LEU A 215 13.98 -19.05 17.14
CA LEU A 215 15.12 -18.25 16.71
C LEU A 215 15.66 -17.43 17.87
N PRO A 216 16.99 -17.31 18.02
CA PRO A 216 17.61 -16.48 19.06
C PRO A 216 17.26 -14.99 18.89
N VAL A 217 17.14 -14.57 17.64
CA VAL A 217 16.71 -13.23 17.23
C VAL A 217 15.69 -13.43 16.14
N PRO A 218 14.39 -13.32 16.43
CA PRO A 218 13.34 -13.33 15.41
C PRO A 218 13.33 -12.01 14.64
N ALA A 219 12.68 -12.00 13.49
CA ALA A 219 12.37 -10.76 12.81
C ALA A 219 11.26 -10.02 13.59
N ASP A 220 11.49 -8.76 13.91
CA ASP A 220 10.50 -7.87 14.52
C ASP A 220 9.40 -7.53 13.49
N HIS A 221 9.85 -7.20 12.28
CA HIS A 221 9.00 -7.05 11.11
C HIS A 221 9.63 -7.76 9.93
N TRP A 222 8.80 -8.31 9.07
CA TRP A 222 9.27 -8.92 7.82
C TRP A 222 8.39 -8.50 6.64
N TRP A 223 9.02 -8.37 5.49
CA TRP A 223 8.39 -7.96 4.25
C TRP A 223 8.83 -8.90 3.13
N LEU A 224 7.86 -9.54 2.48
CA LEU A 224 8.07 -10.43 1.36
C LEU A 224 7.49 -9.80 0.11
N GLU A 225 8.30 -9.59 -0.92
CA GLU A 225 7.85 -9.20 -2.25
C GLU A 225 8.08 -10.35 -3.21
N ALA A 226 7.03 -10.86 -3.83
CA ALA A 226 7.09 -11.79 -4.96
C ALA A 226 6.69 -11.04 -6.22
N ARG A 227 7.68 -10.68 -7.03
CA ARG A 227 7.50 -9.91 -8.27
C ARG A 227 7.89 -10.76 -9.47
N ASP A 228 7.49 -10.31 -10.68
CA ASP A 228 7.83 -10.98 -11.93
C ASP A 228 9.36 -11.11 -12.16
N ASP A 229 10.16 -10.19 -11.62
CA ASP A 229 11.60 -10.09 -11.86
C ASP A 229 12.48 -10.45 -10.66
N HIS A 230 11.91 -10.56 -9.44
CA HIS A 230 12.65 -10.96 -8.23
C HIS A 230 11.74 -11.37 -7.07
N VAL A 231 12.34 -12.07 -6.10
CA VAL A 231 11.76 -12.24 -4.76
C VAL A 231 12.65 -11.52 -3.77
N LEU A 232 12.08 -10.58 -3.01
CA LEU A 232 12.77 -9.87 -1.94
C LEU A 232 12.20 -10.29 -0.59
N LEU A 233 13.06 -10.70 0.33
CA LEU A 233 12.77 -10.82 1.75
C LEU A 233 13.53 -9.74 2.52
N ASP A 234 12.81 -8.85 3.17
CA ASP A 234 13.33 -7.77 4.00
C ASP A 234 12.98 -8.04 5.46
N LEU A 235 13.97 -8.13 6.32
CA LEU A 235 13.82 -8.48 7.73
C LEU A 235 14.31 -7.33 8.60
N GLU A 236 13.45 -6.84 9.47
CA GLU A 236 13.84 -5.98 10.57
C GLU A 236 14.22 -6.85 11.77
N VAL A 237 15.44 -6.68 12.24
CA VAL A 237 16.05 -7.51 13.27
C VAL A 237 16.14 -6.71 14.56
N ALA A 238 15.52 -7.19 15.63
CA ALA A 238 15.69 -6.62 16.95
C ALA A 238 17.00 -7.17 17.58
N LEU A 239 18.09 -6.43 17.45
CA LEU A 239 19.36 -6.82 18.04
C LEU A 239 19.32 -6.70 19.55
N PRO A 240 19.95 -7.65 20.30
CA PRO A 240 19.97 -7.58 21.75
C PRO A 240 20.80 -6.40 22.23
N GLY A 241 20.21 -5.53 23.05
CA GLY A 241 20.85 -4.36 23.65
C GLY A 241 20.14 -3.05 23.33
N ALA A 242 20.80 -1.93 23.63
CA ALA A 242 20.33 -0.61 23.20
C ALA A 242 20.46 -0.47 21.69
N PRO A 243 19.71 0.46 21.03
CA PRO A 243 19.84 0.74 19.62
C PRO A 243 21.31 0.87 19.24
N VAL A 244 21.78 0.01 18.33
CA VAL A 244 23.19 -0.06 17.98
C VAL A 244 23.49 1.14 17.09
N ALA A 245 24.39 2.02 17.56
CA ALA A 245 24.86 3.08 16.67
C ALA A 245 25.40 2.46 15.39
N GLY A 246 24.98 2.98 14.26
CA GLY A 246 25.37 2.44 12.96
C GLY A 246 26.87 2.09 12.84
N ALA A 247 27.78 2.75 13.62
CA ALA A 247 29.21 2.45 13.65
C ALA A 247 29.58 1.08 14.26
N ASP A 248 28.78 0.56 15.16
CA ASP A 248 29.07 -0.67 15.93
C ASP A 248 28.39 -1.91 15.33
N LEU A 249 27.60 -1.72 14.26
CA LEU A 249 26.87 -2.79 13.60
C LEU A 249 27.79 -3.52 12.59
N VAL A 250 28.64 -4.39 13.12
CA VAL A 250 29.64 -5.15 12.37
C VAL A 250 29.43 -6.67 12.50
N PRO A 251 29.74 -7.49 11.47
CA PRO A 251 29.57 -8.93 11.51
C PRO A 251 30.27 -9.60 12.67
N GLU A 252 31.47 -9.14 13.03
CA GLU A 252 32.28 -9.71 14.12
C GLU A 252 31.56 -9.71 15.47
N ARG A 253 30.60 -8.80 15.65
CA ARG A 253 29.83 -8.66 16.88
C ARG A 253 28.47 -9.33 16.83
N TYR A 254 27.81 -9.33 15.67
CA TYR A 254 26.40 -9.69 15.55
C TYR A 254 26.13 -10.87 14.61
N ALA A 255 27.12 -11.39 13.86
CA ALA A 255 26.90 -12.50 12.92
C ALA A 255 26.31 -13.74 13.59
N ASP A 256 26.74 -14.08 14.79
CA ASP A 256 26.22 -15.24 15.54
C ASP A 256 24.75 -15.04 15.92
N ALA A 257 24.36 -13.82 16.30
CA ALA A 257 22.99 -13.51 16.70
C ALA A 257 22.03 -13.58 15.50
N VAL A 258 22.42 -13.03 14.35
CA VAL A 258 21.55 -12.97 13.15
C VAL A 258 21.73 -14.16 12.21
N GLY A 259 22.79 -14.97 12.37
CA GLY A 259 23.17 -16.02 11.43
C GLY A 259 22.09 -17.08 11.25
N ARG A 260 21.43 -17.50 12.33
CA ARG A 260 20.31 -18.45 12.23
C ARG A 260 19.09 -17.86 11.55
N LEU A 261 18.75 -16.60 11.82
CA LEU A 261 17.64 -15.93 11.15
C LEU A 261 17.94 -15.80 9.64
N ALA A 262 19.12 -15.29 9.29
CA ALA A 262 19.52 -15.11 7.89
C ALA A 262 19.57 -16.43 7.13
N GLY A 263 20.15 -17.47 7.73
CA GLY A 263 20.20 -18.82 7.13
C GLY A 263 18.79 -19.39 6.91
N THR A 264 17.96 -19.36 7.94
CA THR A 264 16.57 -19.85 7.87
C THR A 264 15.74 -19.08 6.84
N ALA A 265 15.94 -17.76 6.74
CA ALA A 265 15.29 -16.91 5.77
C ALA A 265 15.71 -17.26 4.33
N LEU A 266 17.00 -17.45 4.10
CA LEU A 266 17.54 -17.89 2.80
C LEU A 266 17.02 -19.27 2.40
N ASP A 267 16.97 -20.22 3.33
CA ASP A 267 16.42 -21.54 3.08
C ASP A 267 14.93 -21.47 2.75
N ALA A 268 14.17 -20.62 3.42
CA ALA A 268 12.75 -20.41 3.17
C ALA A 268 12.49 -19.89 1.74
N VAL A 269 13.27 -18.92 1.26
CA VAL A 269 13.12 -18.41 -0.11
C VAL A 269 13.68 -19.35 -1.17
N ARG A 270 14.79 -20.06 -0.90
CA ARG A 270 15.40 -21.01 -1.83
C ARG A 270 14.60 -22.30 -1.98
N GLY A 271 14.03 -22.81 -0.89
CA GLY A 271 13.27 -24.06 -0.86
C GLY A 271 12.01 -24.04 -1.73
N GLY A 272 11.64 -22.85 -2.24
CA GLY A 272 10.41 -22.59 -2.96
C GLY A 272 10.32 -23.05 -4.38
N ARG A 273 11.34 -23.67 -4.95
CA ARG A 273 11.31 -24.30 -6.29
C ARG A 273 11.99 -23.61 -7.44
N PRO A 274 12.37 -24.44 -8.45
CA PRO A 274 12.92 -24.02 -9.74
C PRO A 274 11.93 -23.20 -10.61
N ARG A 275 10.71 -22.91 -10.14
CA ARG A 275 9.75 -22.09 -10.90
C ARG A 275 9.92 -20.58 -10.73
N LEU A 276 10.53 -20.14 -9.64
CA LEU A 276 11.00 -18.76 -9.55
C LEU A 276 12.42 -18.72 -10.13
N ALA A 277 12.53 -18.81 -11.46
CA ALA A 277 13.78 -18.53 -12.18
C ALA A 277 14.19 -17.04 -12.07
N VAL A 278 13.80 -16.42 -10.96
CA VAL A 278 14.04 -14.99 -10.69
C VAL A 278 15.09 -14.84 -9.59
N PRO A 279 15.84 -13.74 -9.59
CA PRO A 279 16.80 -13.42 -8.54
C PRO A 279 16.16 -13.38 -7.15
N LEU A 280 16.85 -13.93 -6.16
CA LEU A 280 16.48 -13.85 -4.75
C LEU A 280 17.28 -12.73 -4.09
N TRP A 281 16.61 -11.89 -3.32
CA TRP A 281 17.20 -10.79 -2.58
C TRP A 281 16.87 -10.92 -1.10
N LEU A 282 17.87 -10.69 -0.24
CA LEU A 282 17.69 -10.62 1.20
C LEU A 282 18.23 -9.30 1.71
N ARG A 283 17.43 -8.57 2.48
CA ARG A 283 17.86 -7.40 3.24
C ARG A 283 17.70 -7.66 4.72
N LEU A 284 18.69 -7.23 5.50
CA LEU A 284 18.59 -7.17 6.95
C LEU A 284 18.70 -5.71 7.37
N ARG A 285 17.81 -5.29 8.23
CA ARG A 285 17.80 -3.91 8.75
C ARG A 285 17.56 -3.90 10.27
N GLU A 286 18.02 -2.82 10.88
CA GLU A 286 17.70 -2.43 12.24
C GLU A 286 16.98 -1.08 12.17
N GLY A 287 15.69 -1.05 12.51
CA GLY A 287 14.85 0.10 12.26
C GLY A 287 14.85 0.51 10.78
N ALA A 288 15.22 1.76 10.48
CA ALA A 288 15.30 2.28 9.12
C ALA A 288 16.59 1.91 8.38
N ASP A 289 17.63 1.46 9.08
CA ASP A 289 18.96 1.26 8.52
C ASP A 289 19.14 -0.15 7.95
N VAL A 290 19.31 -0.25 6.62
CA VAL A 290 19.71 -1.50 5.97
C VAL A 290 21.20 -1.71 6.23
N PHE A 291 21.56 -2.78 6.94
CA PHE A 291 22.94 -3.08 7.26
C PHE A 291 23.54 -4.23 6.43
N ALA A 292 22.70 -5.12 5.90
CA ALA A 292 23.14 -6.21 5.04
C ALA A 292 22.20 -6.37 3.84
N TRP A 293 22.76 -6.57 2.65
CA TRP A 293 22.02 -6.81 1.44
C TRP A 293 22.68 -7.87 0.59
N TRP A 294 21.96 -8.90 0.26
CA TRP A 294 22.42 -10.00 -0.60
C TRP A 294 21.50 -10.19 -1.80
N ARG A 295 22.10 -10.57 -2.94
CA ARG A 295 21.39 -10.90 -4.17
C ARG A 295 22.00 -12.16 -4.78
N SER A 296 21.15 -13.10 -5.23
CA SER A 296 21.62 -14.35 -5.85
C SER A 296 22.20 -14.17 -7.25
N ASP A 297 21.83 -13.09 -7.94
CA ASP A 297 22.24 -12.81 -9.33
C ASP A 297 23.52 -11.95 -9.44
N ARG A 298 24.10 -11.53 -8.32
CA ARG A 298 25.27 -10.67 -8.30
C ARG A 298 26.30 -11.12 -7.28
N PRO A 299 27.58 -11.16 -7.64
CA PRO A 299 28.65 -11.34 -6.66
C PRO A 299 28.71 -10.12 -5.71
N PRO A 300 29.32 -10.27 -4.52
CA PRO A 300 29.57 -9.15 -3.64
C PRO A 300 30.41 -8.12 -4.40
N VAL A 301 29.89 -6.91 -4.53
CA VAL A 301 30.62 -5.82 -5.15
C VAL A 301 31.37 -5.09 -4.05
N PRO A 302 32.71 -5.07 -4.08
CA PRO A 302 33.49 -4.27 -3.15
C PRO A 302 32.99 -2.81 -3.15
N GLY A 303 32.64 -2.27 -1.98
CA GLY A 303 32.15 -0.89 -1.84
C GLY A 303 30.66 -0.65 -1.98
N ARG A 304 29.84 -1.69 -2.17
CA ARG A 304 28.36 -1.60 -2.15
C ARG A 304 27.69 -2.23 -0.92
N ASP A 305 28.47 -2.64 0.04
CA ASP A 305 27.97 -2.92 1.39
C ASP A 305 27.31 -1.63 1.91
N PRO A 306 26.02 -1.61 2.25
CA PRO A 306 25.31 -0.39 2.63
C PRO A 306 25.99 0.42 3.73
N LEU A 307 26.68 -0.27 4.63
CA LEU A 307 27.46 0.33 5.71
C LEU A 307 28.98 0.19 5.53
N GLY A 308 29.46 -0.44 4.46
CA GLY A 308 30.90 -0.64 4.21
C GLY A 308 31.61 -1.54 5.25
N ARG A 309 30.88 -2.46 5.91
CA ARG A 309 31.34 -3.18 7.12
C ARG A 309 31.53 -4.68 6.93
N GLY A 310 31.40 -5.18 5.72
CA GLY A 310 31.62 -6.59 5.40
C GLY A 310 30.38 -7.49 5.50
N TRP A 311 29.19 -6.93 5.77
CA TRP A 311 27.95 -7.70 5.83
C TRP A 311 27.59 -8.41 4.54
N ASP A 312 27.78 -7.77 3.38
CA ASP A 312 27.55 -8.40 2.08
C ASP A 312 28.44 -9.62 1.90
N ARG A 313 29.69 -9.51 2.28
CA ARG A 313 30.65 -10.61 2.21
C ARG A 313 30.27 -11.74 3.16
N TRP A 314 29.83 -11.41 4.36
CA TRP A 314 29.35 -12.37 5.36
C TRP A 314 28.12 -13.13 4.84
N LEU A 315 27.10 -12.44 4.28
CA LEU A 315 25.94 -13.10 3.70
C LEU A 315 26.31 -14.01 2.52
N HIS A 316 27.24 -13.61 1.68
CA HIS A 316 27.72 -14.47 0.60
C HIS A 316 28.42 -15.73 1.11
N HIS A 317 29.22 -15.64 2.16
CA HIS A 317 29.79 -16.83 2.80
C HIS A 317 28.74 -17.73 3.39
N LEU A 318 27.75 -17.18 4.09
CA LEU A 318 26.62 -17.95 4.65
C LEU A 318 25.85 -18.68 3.55
N THR A 319 25.79 -18.15 2.34
CA THR A 319 25.06 -18.76 1.22
C THR A 319 25.88 -19.77 0.42
N ALA A 320 27.21 -19.77 0.54
CA ALA A 320 28.11 -20.68 -0.16
C ALA A 320 28.39 -21.97 0.63
N SER A 321 28.06 -21.99 1.93
CA SER A 321 28.13 -23.16 2.80
C SER A 321 26.84 -23.96 2.78
#